data_0a6f1e847459edb53f99f87760ae784e
#
_entry.id   0a6f1e847459edb53f99f87760ae784e
#
_cell.length_a   1.000
_cell.length_b   1.000
_cell.length_c   1.000
_cell.angle_alpha   90.00
_cell.angle_beta   90.00
_cell.angle_gamma   90.00
#
_symmetry.space_group_name_H-M   'P 1'
#
loop_
_entity.id
_entity.type
_entity.pdbx_description
1 polymer ?
#
loop_
_entity_poly.entity_id
_entity_poly.type
_entity_poly.pdbx_seq_one_letter_code
_entity_poly.pdbx_strand_id
1 'polypeptide(L)'
;MSKRKLISFDWAMKKLLRSKANFEILEGFLSELLMEDVTILEILESESNQEDVRDKFNRVDLKVKNEKKEILIIEVQYEREFDYLQRILFGTSKVITEHLQKKEPYSKVAKVISINILYFDLGHGEDYIYHSTTSFRGLHEQDLLQLSEEQQNLYGRDKLHKIFPEYYLVKVNNFNDIAKDTLDEWIYFLKNEEIKGDFKAKGLEKAKQELDILKLSDEERRAYERYQDDLHYQASMVESSYTIGVKKGEDKKALQIAMNLIKKGVLDAQEIAEITELPVEEINKMIPSKEP
;
A
#
# COMPACT_ATOMS: atom_id res chain seq x y z
N MET A 1 -11.06 -24.95 21.26
CA MET A 1 -11.90 -24.49 20.15
C MET A 1 -11.02 -23.67 19.24
N SER A 2 -10.89 -24.03 17.96
CA SER A 2 -10.15 -23.21 16.98
C SER A 2 -10.77 -21.82 16.96
N LYS A 3 -9.96 -20.76 17.12
CA LYS A 3 -10.42 -19.37 16.96
C LYS A 3 -11.01 -19.24 15.55
N ARG A 4 -12.28 -18.83 15.46
CA ARG A 4 -12.91 -18.56 14.17
C ARG A 4 -12.19 -17.39 13.54
N LYS A 5 -11.58 -17.59 12.37
CA LYS A 5 -10.99 -16.52 11.58
C LYS A 5 -12.06 -15.85 10.74
N LEU A 6 -12.00 -14.55 10.69
CA LEU A 6 -12.81 -13.76 9.77
C LEU A 6 -12.14 -13.76 8.38
N ILE A 7 -12.89 -13.37 7.38
CA ILE A 7 -12.39 -13.16 6.03
C ILE A 7 -11.44 -11.96 6.03
N SER A 8 -10.35 -12.03 5.30
CA SER A 8 -9.42 -10.90 5.14
C SER A 8 -10.14 -9.67 4.58
N PHE A 9 -9.78 -8.49 5.07
CA PHE A 9 -10.41 -7.23 4.67
C PHE A 9 -10.26 -6.96 3.16
N ASP A 10 -9.13 -7.32 2.58
CA ASP A 10 -8.88 -7.18 1.14
C ASP A 10 -9.88 -8.00 0.30
N TRP A 11 -10.06 -9.28 0.63
CA TRP A 11 -11.02 -10.12 -0.07
C TRP A 11 -12.46 -9.62 0.15
N ALA A 12 -12.78 -9.22 1.39
CA ALA A 12 -14.06 -8.65 1.72
C ALA A 12 -14.34 -7.38 0.91
N MET A 13 -13.36 -6.48 0.80
CA MET A 13 -13.44 -5.24 0.05
C MET A 13 -13.71 -5.49 -1.44
N LYS A 14 -13.05 -6.48 -2.02
CA LYS A 14 -13.22 -6.85 -3.43
C LYS A 14 -14.56 -7.54 -3.74
N LYS A 15 -15.14 -8.25 -2.79
CA LYS A 15 -16.30 -9.13 -3.00
C LYS A 15 -17.56 -8.69 -2.26
N LEU A 16 -17.48 -8.32 -1.00
CA LEU A 16 -18.62 -8.10 -0.12
C LEU A 16 -18.92 -6.62 0.10
N LEU A 17 -17.88 -5.79 0.32
CA LEU A 17 -18.05 -4.37 0.69
C LEU A 17 -18.49 -3.49 -0.48
N ARG A 18 -18.56 -4.02 -1.68
CA ARG A 18 -19.15 -3.36 -2.85
C ARG A 18 -20.69 -3.34 -2.81
N SER A 19 -21.30 -4.13 -1.95
CA SER A 19 -22.75 -4.09 -1.74
C SER A 19 -23.13 -2.97 -0.76
N LYS A 20 -24.17 -2.20 -1.10
CA LYS A 20 -24.72 -1.15 -0.21
C LYS A 20 -25.10 -1.68 1.17
N ALA A 21 -25.51 -2.94 1.27
CA ALA A 21 -25.85 -3.58 2.54
C ALA A 21 -24.66 -3.67 3.52
N ASN A 22 -23.44 -3.58 3.01
CA ASN A 22 -22.21 -3.72 3.78
C ASN A 22 -21.40 -2.41 3.89
N PHE A 23 -21.93 -1.30 3.39
CA PHE A 23 -21.24 0.00 3.45
C PHE A 23 -20.91 0.40 4.90
N GLU A 24 -21.75 0.05 5.86
CA GLU A 24 -21.52 0.33 7.28
C GLU A 24 -20.14 -0.16 7.78
N ILE A 25 -19.65 -1.29 7.25
CA ILE A 25 -18.34 -1.82 7.60
C ILE A 25 -17.23 -0.88 7.10
N LEU A 26 -17.31 -0.49 5.83
CA LEU A 26 -16.32 0.39 5.21
C LEU A 26 -16.40 1.81 5.77
N GLU A 27 -17.61 2.34 5.96
CA GLU A 27 -17.87 3.63 6.61
C GLU A 27 -17.31 3.68 8.02
N GLY A 28 -17.43 2.57 8.77
CA GLY A 28 -16.85 2.43 10.09
C GLY A 28 -15.32 2.60 10.06
N PHE A 29 -14.64 1.83 9.23
CA PHE A 29 -13.19 1.96 9.06
C PHE A 29 -12.76 3.35 8.63
N LEU A 30 -13.42 3.90 7.61
CA LEU A 30 -13.11 5.23 7.08
C LEU A 30 -13.37 6.34 8.11
N SER A 31 -14.44 6.22 8.90
CA SER A 31 -14.77 7.22 9.92
C SER A 31 -13.71 7.26 11.03
N GLU A 32 -13.24 6.10 11.47
CA GLU A 32 -12.16 6.02 12.48
C GLU A 32 -10.83 6.55 11.92
N LEU A 33 -10.48 6.17 10.69
CA LEU A 33 -9.22 6.61 10.07
C LEU A 33 -9.18 8.12 9.79
N LEU A 34 -10.29 8.69 9.30
CA LEU A 34 -10.37 10.10 8.95
C LEU A 34 -10.76 10.99 10.13
N MET A 35 -11.07 10.40 11.29
CA MET A 35 -11.53 11.09 12.50
C MET A 35 -12.76 11.99 12.25
N GLU A 36 -13.65 11.54 11.35
CA GLU A 36 -14.91 12.22 11.03
C GLU A 36 -15.92 11.19 10.50
N ASP A 37 -17.23 11.48 10.66
CA ASP A 37 -18.24 10.58 10.11
C ASP A 37 -18.18 10.58 8.58
N VAL A 38 -18.05 9.38 8.02
CA VAL A 38 -18.05 9.13 6.58
C VAL A 38 -19.29 8.35 6.20
N THR A 39 -20.02 8.88 5.22
CA THR A 39 -21.14 8.18 4.58
C THR A 39 -20.82 8.01 3.09
N ILE A 40 -20.92 6.79 2.60
CA ILE A 40 -20.65 6.44 1.20
C ILE A 40 -21.93 6.63 0.39
N LEU A 41 -21.89 7.51 -0.62
CA LEU A 41 -22.98 7.70 -1.55
C LEU A 41 -23.00 6.61 -2.63
N GLU A 42 -21.85 6.37 -3.23
CA GLU A 42 -21.71 5.46 -4.37
C GLU A 42 -20.31 4.86 -4.44
N ILE A 43 -20.24 3.66 -5.00
CA ILE A 43 -18.98 3.08 -5.47
C ILE A 43 -18.77 3.57 -6.89
N LEU A 44 -17.62 4.15 -7.12
CA LEU A 44 -17.19 4.54 -8.46
C LEU A 44 -16.52 3.30 -9.09
N GLU A 45 -17.02 2.86 -10.23
CA GLU A 45 -16.35 1.81 -10.97
C GLU A 45 -14.93 2.28 -11.31
N SER A 46 -13.94 1.48 -10.98
CA SER A 46 -12.65 1.62 -11.64
C SER A 46 -12.92 1.24 -13.09
N GLU A 47 -12.94 2.21 -14.01
CA GLU A 47 -13.14 1.91 -15.41
C GLU A 47 -12.12 0.85 -15.83
N SER A 48 -12.59 -0.39 -15.85
CA SER A 48 -11.93 -1.48 -16.55
C SER A 48 -12.29 -1.34 -18.02
N ASN A 49 -11.86 -0.24 -18.64
CA ASN A 49 -11.83 -0.21 -20.07
C ASN A 49 -10.80 -1.25 -20.51
N GLN A 50 -11.33 -2.37 -21.02
CA GLN A 50 -10.56 -3.49 -21.58
C GLN A 50 -9.82 -3.10 -22.87
N GLU A 51 -9.55 -1.83 -23.12
CA GLU A 51 -8.96 -1.37 -24.37
C GLU A 51 -7.43 -1.48 -24.43
N ASP A 52 -6.73 -1.69 -23.28
CA ASP A 52 -5.30 -1.96 -23.34
C ASP A 52 -4.87 -2.98 -22.25
N VAL A 53 -4.30 -4.08 -22.70
CA VAL A 53 -3.68 -5.12 -21.80
C VAL A 53 -2.56 -4.51 -20.93
N ARG A 54 -2.08 -3.31 -21.29
CA ARG A 54 -1.06 -2.53 -20.56
C ARG A 54 -1.61 -1.75 -19.37
N ASP A 55 -2.94 -1.55 -19.26
CA ASP A 55 -3.59 -0.85 -18.13
C ASP A 55 -3.77 -1.72 -16.87
N LYS A 56 -3.22 -2.94 -16.82
CA LYS A 56 -3.29 -3.84 -15.66
C LYS A 56 -2.66 -3.27 -14.38
N PHE A 57 -1.81 -2.26 -14.49
CA PHE A 57 -1.00 -1.74 -13.38
C PHE A 57 -1.66 -0.62 -12.55
N ASN A 58 -2.87 -0.17 -12.89
CA ASN A 58 -3.52 0.98 -12.23
C ASN A 58 -4.92 0.69 -11.69
N ARG A 59 -5.22 -0.55 -11.31
CA ARG A 59 -6.50 -0.87 -10.67
C ARG A 59 -6.40 -0.58 -9.19
N VAL A 60 -7.09 0.47 -8.74
CA VAL A 60 -7.39 0.66 -7.31
C VAL A 60 -8.39 -0.43 -6.88
N ASP A 61 -8.18 -0.98 -5.68
CA ASP A 61 -9.05 -2.05 -5.19
C ASP A 61 -10.48 -1.57 -4.99
N LEU A 62 -10.66 -0.37 -4.46
CA LEU A 62 -11.97 0.26 -4.28
C LEU A 62 -11.89 1.78 -4.41
N LYS A 63 -12.85 2.36 -5.12
CA LYS A 63 -13.03 3.80 -5.27
C LYS A 63 -14.46 4.17 -4.89
N VAL A 64 -14.63 5.05 -3.93
CA VAL A 64 -15.94 5.49 -3.44
C VAL A 64 -16.05 7.00 -3.40
N LYS A 65 -17.29 7.51 -3.43
CA LYS A 65 -17.61 8.92 -3.25
C LYS A 65 -18.44 9.10 -2.00
N ASN A 66 -18.03 10.03 -1.14
CA ASN A 66 -18.72 10.36 0.11
C ASN A 66 -19.73 11.49 -0.07
N GLU A 67 -20.50 11.79 0.99
CA GLU A 67 -21.48 12.89 1.02
C GLU A 67 -20.87 14.27 0.77
N LYS A 68 -19.58 14.48 1.11
CA LYS A 68 -18.84 15.71 0.81
C LYS A 68 -18.38 15.79 -0.65
N LYS A 69 -18.79 14.81 -1.49
CA LYS A 69 -18.38 14.64 -2.90
C LYS A 69 -16.87 14.45 -3.07
N GLU A 70 -16.20 13.97 -2.04
CA GLU A 70 -14.79 13.60 -2.11
C GLU A 70 -14.66 12.17 -2.62
N ILE A 71 -13.56 11.89 -3.31
CA ILE A 71 -13.27 10.56 -3.84
C ILE A 71 -12.24 9.90 -2.92
N LEU A 72 -12.63 8.78 -2.34
CA LEU A 72 -11.73 7.97 -1.53
C LEU A 72 -11.27 6.79 -2.35
N ILE A 73 -9.96 6.61 -2.41
CA ILE A 73 -9.29 5.46 -3.04
C ILE A 73 -8.78 4.59 -1.90
N ILE A 74 -9.13 3.31 -1.90
CA ILE A 74 -8.63 2.35 -0.94
C ILE A 74 -7.87 1.27 -1.70
N GLU A 75 -6.60 1.07 -1.33
CA GLU A 75 -5.73 0.04 -1.87
C GLU A 75 -5.19 -0.82 -0.73
N VAL A 76 -5.11 -2.13 -0.96
CA VAL A 76 -4.46 -3.08 -0.07
C VAL A 76 -3.32 -3.75 -0.80
N GLN A 77 -2.11 -3.58 -0.30
CA GLN A 77 -0.90 -4.07 -0.94
C GLN A 77 -0.11 -4.97 0.00
N TYR A 78 0.11 -6.21 -0.43
CA TYR A 78 0.90 -7.21 0.30
C TYR A 78 2.36 -7.22 -0.11
N GLU A 79 2.63 -7.03 -1.39
CA GLU A 79 3.97 -7.12 -1.95
C GLU A 79 4.71 -5.79 -1.89
N ARG A 80 5.99 -5.86 -1.59
CA ARG A 80 6.85 -4.69 -1.53
C ARG A 80 7.16 -4.16 -2.91
N GLU A 81 6.83 -2.89 -3.13
CA GLU A 81 7.20 -2.12 -4.32
C GLU A 81 8.09 -0.94 -3.93
N PHE A 82 9.25 -0.79 -4.57
CA PHE A 82 10.19 0.29 -4.24
C PHE A 82 9.72 1.66 -4.73
N ASP A 83 8.92 1.69 -5.78
CA ASP A 83 8.36 2.90 -6.38
C ASP A 83 6.90 3.16 -5.95
N TYR A 84 6.45 2.51 -4.87
CA TYR A 84 5.07 2.58 -4.41
C TYR A 84 4.57 4.02 -4.16
N LEU A 85 5.44 4.90 -3.63
CA LEU A 85 5.06 6.31 -3.43
C LEU A 85 4.78 7.04 -4.75
N GLN A 86 5.52 6.74 -5.81
CA GLN A 86 5.24 7.28 -7.14
C GLN A 86 3.98 6.66 -7.74
N ARG A 87 3.73 5.38 -7.48
CA ARG A 87 2.51 4.70 -7.92
C ARG A 87 1.26 5.34 -7.33
N ILE A 88 1.20 5.59 -6.03
CA ILE A 88 0.04 6.23 -5.40
C ILE A 88 -0.15 7.68 -5.87
N LEU A 89 0.95 8.43 -6.09
CA LEU A 89 0.90 9.77 -6.67
C LEU A 89 0.30 9.74 -8.08
N PHE A 90 0.77 8.83 -8.94
CA PHE A 90 0.25 8.66 -10.30
C PHE A 90 -1.22 8.25 -10.30
N GLY A 91 -1.60 7.23 -9.49
CA GLY A 91 -2.99 6.77 -9.36
C GLY A 91 -3.94 7.88 -8.90
N THR A 92 -3.54 8.65 -7.89
CA THR A 92 -4.30 9.82 -7.41
C THR A 92 -4.47 10.87 -8.49
N SER A 93 -3.40 11.19 -9.25
CA SER A 93 -3.44 12.16 -10.33
C SER A 93 -4.37 11.71 -11.46
N LYS A 94 -4.36 10.42 -11.80
CA LYS A 94 -5.28 9.82 -12.78
C LYS A 94 -6.73 9.98 -12.36
N VAL A 95 -7.07 9.65 -11.11
CA VAL A 95 -8.42 9.81 -10.57
C VAL A 95 -8.87 11.27 -10.60
N ILE A 96 -8.01 12.23 -10.30
CA ILE A 96 -8.34 13.67 -10.40
C ILE A 96 -8.71 14.02 -11.85
N THR A 97 -7.91 13.57 -12.82
CA THR A 97 -8.13 13.91 -14.23
C THR A 97 -9.35 13.21 -14.83
N GLU A 98 -9.66 11.99 -14.43
CA GLU A 98 -10.84 11.23 -14.84
C GLU A 98 -12.16 11.89 -14.39
N HIS A 99 -12.15 12.58 -13.25
CA HIS A 99 -13.35 13.17 -12.65
C HIS A 99 -13.54 14.65 -12.96
N LEU A 100 -12.70 15.25 -13.79
CA LEU A 100 -12.87 16.59 -14.32
C LEU A 100 -13.23 16.52 -15.82
N GLN A 101 -14.47 16.84 -16.16
CA GLN A 101 -14.90 16.81 -17.55
C GLN A 101 -14.28 17.96 -18.37
N LYS A 102 -14.11 17.71 -19.68
CA LYS A 102 -13.67 18.77 -20.61
C LYS A 102 -14.64 19.95 -20.54
N LYS A 103 -14.12 21.17 -20.36
CA LYS A 103 -14.84 22.44 -20.20
C LYS A 103 -15.42 22.72 -18.81
N GLU A 104 -15.23 21.85 -17.82
CA GLU A 104 -15.55 22.21 -16.45
C GLU A 104 -14.48 23.15 -15.86
N PRO A 105 -14.89 24.11 -15.00
CA PRO A 105 -13.93 24.99 -14.33
C PRO A 105 -13.09 24.19 -13.32
N TYR A 106 -11.85 24.60 -13.09
CA TYR A 106 -10.95 23.96 -12.14
C TYR A 106 -11.46 23.95 -10.70
N SER A 107 -12.41 24.81 -10.34
CA SER A 107 -13.10 24.78 -9.05
C SER A 107 -13.92 23.49 -8.81
N LYS A 108 -14.15 22.70 -9.86
CA LYS A 108 -14.82 21.40 -9.82
C LYS A 108 -13.87 20.20 -9.63
N VAL A 109 -12.57 20.45 -9.57
CA VAL A 109 -11.61 19.37 -9.25
C VAL A 109 -12.01 18.70 -7.95
N ALA A 110 -12.24 17.40 -8.00
CA ALA A 110 -12.63 16.63 -6.82
C ALA A 110 -11.46 16.48 -5.86
N LYS A 111 -11.72 16.63 -4.55
CA LYS A 111 -10.79 16.21 -3.52
C LYS A 111 -10.62 14.69 -3.59
N VAL A 112 -9.38 14.23 -3.58
CA VAL A 112 -9.04 12.80 -3.52
C VAL A 112 -8.34 12.50 -2.21
N ILE A 113 -8.76 11.43 -1.53
CA ILE A 113 -8.13 10.88 -0.34
C ILE A 113 -7.67 9.46 -0.70
N SER A 114 -6.37 9.25 -0.72
CA SER A 114 -5.76 7.95 -1.01
C SER A 114 -5.40 7.23 0.28
N ILE A 115 -6.01 6.08 0.51
CA ILE A 115 -5.85 5.25 1.69
C ILE A 115 -5.15 3.96 1.26
N ASN A 116 -3.95 3.73 1.79
CA ASN A 116 -3.07 2.66 1.37
C ASN A 116 -2.77 1.75 2.57
N ILE A 117 -3.33 0.55 2.54
CA ILE A 117 -3.18 -0.46 3.58
C ILE A 117 -2.04 -1.39 3.16
N LEU A 118 -0.91 -1.33 3.88
CA LEU A 118 0.35 -1.93 3.50
C LEU A 118 0.73 -3.07 4.44
N TYR A 119 0.95 -4.24 3.88
CA TYR A 119 1.45 -5.42 4.59
C TYR A 119 2.97 -5.60 4.38
N PHE A 120 3.67 -4.55 3.98
CA PHE A 120 5.12 -4.51 3.86
C PHE A 120 5.67 -3.21 4.48
N ASP A 121 6.96 -3.17 4.75
CA ASP A 121 7.63 -1.99 5.30
C ASP A 121 7.98 -1.00 4.18
N LEU A 122 7.43 0.21 4.28
CA LEU A 122 7.64 1.31 3.34
C LEU A 122 8.36 2.48 4.02
N GLY A 123 9.58 2.75 3.56
CA GLY A 123 10.40 3.84 4.09
C GLY A 123 10.84 3.60 5.55
N HIS A 124 11.32 4.64 6.21
CA HIS A 124 11.75 4.62 7.61
C HIS A 124 10.80 5.44 8.47
N GLY A 125 10.52 4.97 9.66
CA GLY A 125 9.66 5.61 10.64
C GLY A 125 9.09 4.61 11.62
N GLU A 126 8.78 5.05 12.84
CA GLU A 126 8.37 4.19 13.95
C GLU A 126 6.86 3.97 14.01
N ASP A 127 6.08 4.88 13.42
CA ASP A 127 4.63 4.80 13.44
C ASP A 127 4.09 3.79 12.42
N TYR A 128 2.87 3.34 12.64
CA TYR A 128 2.15 2.44 11.72
C TYR A 128 1.08 3.17 10.88
N ILE A 129 0.77 4.45 11.19
CA ILE A 129 -0.13 5.29 10.38
C ILE A 129 0.56 6.62 10.08
N TYR A 130 0.64 6.96 8.79
CA TYR A 130 1.16 8.24 8.32
C TYR A 130 0.09 8.96 7.53
N HIS A 131 -0.11 10.24 7.84
CA HIS A 131 -1.02 11.12 7.13
C HIS A 131 -0.26 12.27 6.47
N SER A 132 -0.51 12.51 5.19
CA SER A 132 0.10 13.57 4.40
C SER A 132 -0.94 14.60 3.97
N THR A 133 -0.63 15.87 4.23
CA THR A 133 -1.41 17.03 3.79
C THR A 133 -0.51 18.04 3.09
N THR A 134 -1.07 18.86 2.19
CA THR A 134 -0.34 19.92 1.51
C THR A 134 -0.46 21.22 2.28
N SER A 135 0.69 21.86 2.56
CA SER A 135 0.74 23.21 3.14
C SER A 135 1.72 24.08 2.35
N PHE A 136 1.43 25.37 2.25
CA PHE A 136 2.32 26.36 1.65
C PHE A 136 2.82 27.27 2.76
N ARG A 137 4.14 27.28 2.94
CA ARG A 137 4.81 28.08 3.96
C ARG A 137 5.59 29.22 3.31
N GLY A 138 5.39 30.43 3.83
CA GLY A 138 6.14 31.61 3.42
C GLY A 138 7.65 31.40 3.62
N LEU A 139 8.47 31.74 2.62
CA LEU A 139 9.93 31.55 2.70
C LEU A 139 10.58 32.55 3.65
N HIS A 140 10.03 33.73 3.82
CA HIS A 140 10.59 34.78 4.66
C HIS A 140 9.95 34.84 6.05
N GLU A 141 8.62 34.90 6.08
CA GLU A 141 7.87 35.09 7.35
C GLU A 141 7.46 33.78 8.00
N GLN A 142 7.69 32.63 7.34
CA GLN A 142 7.35 31.28 7.84
C GLN A 142 5.84 31.07 8.18
N ASP A 143 4.97 31.99 7.75
CA ASP A 143 3.53 31.89 7.89
C ASP A 143 2.93 30.80 7.01
N LEU A 144 1.69 30.43 7.24
CA LEU A 144 0.94 29.49 6.40
C LEU A 144 -0.04 30.25 5.51
N LEU A 145 0.06 30.01 4.20
CA LEU A 145 -0.92 30.54 3.24
C LEU A 145 -2.31 30.02 3.56
N GLN A 146 -3.27 30.93 3.64
CA GLN A 146 -4.67 30.62 3.89
C GLN A 146 -5.53 31.01 2.67
N LEU A 147 -6.74 30.46 2.60
CA LEU A 147 -7.73 30.86 1.59
C LEU A 147 -8.36 32.19 1.95
N SER A 148 -8.56 33.08 0.97
CA SER A 148 -9.44 34.23 1.13
C SER A 148 -10.92 33.81 1.27
N GLU A 149 -11.79 34.70 1.73
CA GLU A 149 -13.22 34.41 1.83
C GLU A 149 -13.84 34.07 0.47
N GLU A 150 -13.41 34.75 -0.59
CA GLU A 150 -13.87 34.47 -1.97
C GLU A 150 -13.43 33.07 -2.44
N GLN A 151 -12.19 32.67 -2.08
CA GLN A 151 -11.68 31.33 -2.41
C GLN A 151 -12.41 30.25 -1.61
N GLN A 152 -12.68 30.48 -0.32
CA GLN A 152 -13.45 29.56 0.51
C GLN A 152 -14.86 29.35 -0.08
N ASN A 153 -15.52 30.43 -0.48
CA ASN A 153 -16.83 30.38 -1.13
C ASN A 153 -16.80 29.66 -2.47
N LEU A 154 -15.78 29.91 -3.30
CA LEU A 154 -15.61 29.29 -4.62
C LEU A 154 -15.37 27.78 -4.52
N TYR A 155 -14.51 27.35 -3.59
CA TYR A 155 -14.14 25.95 -3.42
C TYR A 155 -15.08 25.18 -2.49
N GLY A 156 -15.89 25.87 -1.67
CA GLY A 156 -16.69 25.26 -0.61
C GLY A 156 -15.82 24.60 0.47
N ARG A 157 -14.63 25.15 0.72
CA ARG A 157 -13.63 24.63 1.67
C ARG A 157 -13.07 25.75 2.53
N ASP A 158 -12.92 25.50 3.83
CA ASP A 158 -12.42 26.47 4.83
C ASP A 158 -10.88 26.49 4.93
N LYS A 159 -10.21 25.43 4.51
CA LYS A 159 -8.77 25.25 4.65
C LYS A 159 -8.12 24.84 3.34
N LEU A 160 -6.92 25.37 3.11
CA LEU A 160 -6.16 25.15 1.87
C LEU A 160 -5.86 23.66 1.63
N HIS A 161 -5.45 22.89 2.65
CA HIS A 161 -5.14 21.48 2.49
C HIS A 161 -6.35 20.64 2.03
N LYS A 162 -7.59 21.08 2.33
CA LYS A 162 -8.80 20.39 1.88
C LYS A 162 -9.07 20.48 0.38
N ILE A 163 -8.28 21.25 -0.36
CA ILE A 163 -8.33 21.31 -1.83
C ILE A 163 -7.43 20.26 -2.45
N PHE A 164 -6.30 19.98 -1.82
CA PHE A 164 -5.26 19.09 -2.33
C PHE A 164 -5.52 17.63 -1.95
N PRO A 165 -4.94 16.67 -2.68
CA PRO A 165 -5.00 15.27 -2.29
C PRO A 165 -4.41 15.05 -0.89
N GLU A 166 -4.96 14.08 -0.18
CA GLU A 166 -4.43 13.57 1.07
C GLU A 166 -4.07 12.10 0.92
N TYR A 167 -3.03 11.67 1.63
CA TYR A 167 -2.57 10.29 1.61
C TYR A 167 -2.50 9.74 3.02
N TYR A 168 -3.08 8.56 3.21
CA TYR A 168 -2.94 7.76 4.42
C TYR A 168 -2.16 6.50 4.07
N LEU A 169 -1.08 6.24 4.82
CA LEU A 169 -0.29 5.02 4.73
C LEU A 169 -0.47 4.26 6.04
N VAL A 170 -1.09 3.08 5.96
CA VAL A 170 -1.36 2.21 7.10
C VAL A 170 -0.44 1.01 7.01
N LYS A 171 0.66 1.01 7.76
CA LYS A 171 1.68 -0.06 7.81
C LYS A 171 1.25 -1.13 8.82
N VAL A 172 0.37 -2.02 8.39
CA VAL A 172 -0.31 -3.00 9.26
C VAL A 172 0.67 -3.84 10.08
N ASN A 173 1.78 -4.29 9.47
CA ASN A 173 2.77 -5.13 10.13
C ASN A 173 3.53 -4.41 11.27
N ASN A 174 3.58 -3.07 11.27
CA ASN A 174 4.25 -2.28 12.32
C ASN A 174 3.39 -2.11 13.57
N PHE A 175 2.11 -2.44 13.50
CA PHE A 175 1.22 -2.39 14.65
C PHE A 175 1.61 -3.45 15.70
N ASN A 176 1.64 -3.09 16.97
CA ASN A 176 2.13 -3.92 18.07
C ASN A 176 1.06 -4.80 18.75
N ASP A 177 -0.13 -4.93 18.12
CA ASP A 177 -1.28 -5.71 18.61
C ASP A 177 -1.93 -5.20 19.91
N ILE A 178 -1.62 -3.96 20.31
CA ILE A 178 -2.21 -3.31 21.50
C ILE A 178 -3.11 -2.18 21.02
N ALA A 179 -4.42 -2.42 20.96
CA ALA A 179 -5.40 -1.39 20.64
C ALA A 179 -5.57 -0.42 21.81
N LYS A 180 -5.30 0.86 21.58
CA LYS A 180 -5.43 1.95 22.56
C LYS A 180 -6.69 2.79 22.31
N ASP A 181 -7.18 2.78 21.09
CA ASP A 181 -8.36 3.51 20.64
C ASP A 181 -9.14 2.71 19.59
N THR A 182 -10.22 3.26 19.09
CA THR A 182 -11.11 2.61 18.12
C THR A 182 -10.47 2.43 16.74
N LEU A 183 -9.55 3.31 16.34
CA LEU A 183 -8.78 3.11 15.11
C LEU A 183 -7.84 1.91 15.24
N ASP A 184 -7.17 1.77 16.38
CA ASP A 184 -6.30 0.63 16.66
C ASP A 184 -7.05 -0.71 16.63
N GLU A 185 -8.33 -0.72 17.02
CA GLU A 185 -9.19 -1.91 16.93
C GLU A 185 -9.36 -2.37 15.48
N TRP A 186 -9.51 -1.40 14.54
CA TRP A 186 -9.53 -1.68 13.11
C TRP A 186 -8.19 -2.20 12.60
N ILE A 187 -7.05 -1.59 13.02
CA ILE A 187 -5.73 -2.04 12.61
C ILE A 187 -5.45 -3.45 13.15
N TYR A 188 -5.88 -3.74 14.38
CA TYR A 188 -5.82 -5.09 14.93
C TYR A 188 -6.57 -6.09 14.06
N PHE A 189 -7.80 -5.76 13.65
CA PHE A 189 -8.59 -6.61 12.76
C PHE A 189 -7.90 -6.79 11.40
N LEU A 190 -7.40 -5.73 10.78
CA LEU A 190 -6.67 -5.80 9.50
C LEU A 190 -5.47 -6.75 9.60
N LYS A 191 -4.75 -6.72 10.72
CA LYS A 191 -3.54 -7.54 10.92
C LYS A 191 -3.84 -9.00 11.26
N ASN A 192 -4.85 -9.22 12.11
CA ASN A 192 -5.05 -10.52 12.75
C ASN A 192 -6.27 -11.30 12.23
N GLU A 193 -7.11 -10.69 11.38
CA GLU A 193 -8.38 -11.26 10.92
C GLU A 193 -9.26 -11.74 12.11
N GLU A 194 -9.18 -11.00 13.23
CA GLU A 194 -9.89 -11.28 14.48
C GLU A 194 -10.43 -9.99 15.08
N ILE A 195 -11.66 -10.02 15.59
CA ILE A 195 -12.28 -8.93 16.35
C ILE A 195 -12.48 -9.39 17.77
N LYS A 196 -11.85 -8.71 18.75
CA LYS A 196 -11.97 -9.03 20.18
C LYS A 196 -13.37 -8.63 20.68
N GLY A 197 -13.80 -9.28 21.78
CA GLY A 197 -15.15 -9.07 22.30
C GLY A 197 -15.39 -7.72 22.98
N ASP A 198 -14.33 -7.01 23.34
CA ASP A 198 -14.31 -5.71 23.99
C ASP A 198 -14.16 -4.54 22.98
N PHE A 199 -13.95 -4.83 21.71
CA PHE A 199 -13.82 -3.82 20.65
C PHE A 199 -15.17 -3.12 20.39
N LYS A 200 -15.11 -1.79 20.18
CA LYS A 200 -16.29 -0.91 20.08
C LYS A 200 -16.27 -0.01 18.84
N ALA A 201 -15.21 -0.08 18.02
CA ALA A 201 -15.09 0.76 16.86
C ALA A 201 -16.31 0.60 15.93
N LYS A 202 -16.74 1.73 15.37
CA LYS A 202 -17.86 1.80 14.43
C LYS A 202 -17.65 0.80 13.28
N GLY A 203 -18.68 0.01 12.96
CA GLY A 203 -18.63 -0.98 11.86
C GLY A 203 -18.03 -2.34 12.23
N LEU A 204 -17.24 -2.49 13.31
CA LEU A 204 -16.63 -3.78 13.67
C LEU A 204 -17.64 -4.85 14.08
N GLU A 205 -18.73 -4.48 14.75
CA GLU A 205 -19.78 -5.45 15.09
C GLU A 205 -20.46 -6.01 13.81
N LYS A 206 -20.70 -5.14 12.83
CA LYS A 206 -21.19 -5.54 11.51
C LYS A 206 -20.17 -6.39 10.77
N ALA A 207 -18.89 -6.00 10.80
CA ALA A 207 -17.80 -6.77 10.22
C ALA A 207 -17.73 -8.19 10.81
N LYS A 208 -17.81 -8.33 12.13
CA LYS A 208 -17.82 -9.61 12.82
C LYS A 208 -18.98 -10.51 12.38
N GLN A 209 -20.13 -9.91 12.09
CA GLN A 209 -21.30 -10.65 11.64
C GLN A 209 -21.20 -11.07 10.18
N GLU A 210 -20.76 -10.18 9.29
CA GLU A 210 -20.80 -10.40 7.83
C GLU A 210 -19.54 -11.08 7.30
N LEU A 211 -18.38 -10.92 7.97
CA LEU A 211 -17.11 -11.47 7.53
C LEU A 211 -16.80 -12.84 8.17
N ASP A 212 -17.74 -13.47 8.85
CA ASP A 212 -17.56 -14.84 9.36
C ASP A 212 -17.45 -15.82 8.20
N ILE A 213 -16.31 -16.48 8.08
CA ILE A 213 -16.03 -17.50 7.05
C ILE A 213 -17.11 -18.59 6.96
N LEU A 214 -17.77 -18.88 8.09
CA LEU A 214 -18.84 -19.89 8.13
C LEU A 214 -20.12 -19.44 7.40
N LYS A 215 -20.26 -18.14 7.13
CA LYS A 215 -21.40 -17.59 6.39
C LYS A 215 -21.21 -17.63 4.88
N LEU A 216 -20.00 -17.90 4.41
CA LEU A 216 -19.74 -18.04 2.98
C LEU A 216 -20.47 -19.25 2.40
N SER A 217 -21.06 -19.08 1.26
CA SER A 217 -21.51 -20.20 0.42
C SER A 217 -20.33 -21.10 0.04
N ASP A 218 -20.62 -22.34 -0.36
CA ASP A 218 -19.54 -23.26 -0.78
C ASP A 218 -18.74 -22.74 -1.97
N GLU A 219 -19.35 -21.94 -2.84
CA GLU A 219 -18.65 -21.31 -3.98
C GLU A 219 -17.73 -20.19 -3.50
N GLU A 220 -18.22 -19.32 -2.64
CA GLU A 220 -17.45 -18.21 -2.06
C GLU A 220 -16.30 -18.75 -1.20
N ARG A 221 -16.52 -19.79 -0.42
CA ARG A 221 -15.47 -20.43 0.39
C ARG A 221 -14.34 -20.95 -0.49
N ARG A 222 -14.66 -21.68 -1.56
CA ARG A 222 -13.65 -22.16 -2.53
C ARG A 222 -12.94 -21.00 -3.24
N ALA A 223 -13.64 -19.90 -3.49
CA ALA A 223 -13.01 -18.71 -4.07
C ALA A 223 -12.06 -18.03 -3.09
N TYR A 224 -12.41 -17.98 -1.80
CA TYR A 224 -11.56 -17.44 -0.74
C TYR A 224 -10.33 -18.33 -0.49
N GLU A 225 -10.49 -19.66 -0.47
CA GLU A 225 -9.38 -20.60 -0.34
C GLU A 225 -8.38 -20.43 -1.50
N ARG A 226 -8.86 -20.39 -2.76
CA ARG A 226 -7.99 -20.11 -3.91
C ARG A 226 -7.26 -18.77 -3.79
N TYR A 227 -7.95 -17.74 -3.33
CA TYR A 227 -7.34 -16.43 -3.11
C TYR A 227 -6.21 -16.49 -2.07
N GLN A 228 -6.38 -17.23 -0.98
CA GLN A 228 -5.33 -17.44 0.03
C GLN A 228 -4.14 -18.22 -0.55
N ASP A 229 -4.40 -19.26 -1.33
CA ASP A 229 -3.35 -20.03 -2.02
C ASP A 229 -2.55 -19.15 -2.99
N ASP A 230 -3.23 -18.27 -3.75
CA ASP A 230 -2.60 -17.31 -4.65
C ASP A 230 -1.70 -16.33 -3.90
N LEU A 231 -2.14 -15.80 -2.74
CA LEU A 231 -1.30 -14.94 -1.89
C LEU A 231 -0.05 -15.67 -1.39
N HIS A 232 -0.19 -16.93 -0.94
CA HIS A 232 0.94 -17.74 -0.52
C HIS A 232 1.92 -17.99 -1.67
N TYR A 233 1.40 -18.28 -2.87
CA TYR A 233 2.22 -18.47 -4.05
C TYR A 233 2.98 -17.20 -4.44
N GLN A 234 2.32 -16.04 -4.44
CA GLN A 234 2.93 -14.75 -4.72
C GLN A 234 4.03 -14.41 -3.70
N ALA A 235 3.76 -14.58 -2.40
CA ALA A 235 4.76 -14.37 -1.35
C ALA A 235 6.00 -15.26 -1.55
N SER A 236 5.80 -16.53 -1.89
CA SER A 236 6.90 -17.47 -2.17
C SER A 236 7.72 -17.06 -3.41
N MET A 237 7.06 -16.56 -4.46
CA MET A 237 7.74 -16.06 -5.66
C MET A 237 8.58 -14.82 -5.38
N VAL A 238 8.07 -13.88 -4.56
CA VAL A 238 8.81 -12.68 -4.15
C VAL A 238 10.03 -13.05 -3.32
N GLU A 239 9.87 -13.93 -2.33
CA GLU A 239 10.97 -14.42 -1.48
C GLU A 239 12.04 -15.12 -2.29
N SER A 240 11.63 -16.00 -3.24
CA SER A 240 12.55 -16.67 -4.13
C SER A 240 13.32 -15.70 -5.02
N SER A 241 12.63 -14.70 -5.57
CA SER A 241 13.25 -13.66 -6.42
C SER A 241 14.23 -12.80 -5.62
N TYR A 242 13.87 -12.45 -4.37
CA TYR A 242 14.75 -11.72 -3.46
C TYR A 242 16.01 -12.54 -3.14
N THR A 243 15.86 -13.81 -2.77
CA THR A 243 16.98 -14.71 -2.45
C THR A 243 17.93 -14.88 -3.63
N ILE A 244 17.38 -15.07 -4.83
CA ILE A 244 18.17 -15.13 -6.08
C ILE A 244 18.89 -13.81 -6.34
N GLY A 245 18.21 -12.67 -6.10
CA GLY A 245 18.79 -11.34 -6.28
C GLY A 245 19.95 -11.06 -5.31
N VAL A 246 19.78 -11.42 -4.03
CA VAL A 246 20.84 -11.30 -3.00
C VAL A 246 22.06 -12.15 -3.41
N LYS A 247 21.84 -13.42 -3.73
CA LYS A 247 22.95 -14.32 -4.15
C LYS A 247 23.70 -13.79 -5.37
N LYS A 248 22.99 -13.35 -6.41
CA LYS A 248 23.62 -12.73 -7.59
C LYS A 248 24.40 -11.45 -7.23
N GLY A 249 23.92 -10.68 -6.27
CA GLY A 249 24.59 -9.49 -5.76
C GLY A 249 25.90 -9.82 -5.03
N GLU A 250 25.87 -10.85 -4.18
CA GLU A 250 27.05 -11.38 -3.45
C GLU A 250 28.09 -11.92 -4.42
N ASP A 251 27.70 -12.77 -5.37
CA ASP A 251 28.58 -13.32 -6.42
C ASP A 251 29.24 -12.19 -7.22
N LYS A 252 28.48 -11.19 -7.66
CA LYS A 252 28.99 -10.04 -8.39
C LYS A 252 29.99 -9.22 -7.56
N LYS A 253 29.73 -9.05 -6.28
CA LYS A 253 30.62 -8.32 -5.35
C LYS A 253 31.91 -9.11 -5.11
N ALA A 254 31.81 -10.43 -4.93
CA ALA A 254 32.97 -11.32 -4.78
C ALA A 254 33.89 -11.25 -6.02
N LEU A 255 33.31 -11.35 -7.23
CA LEU A 255 34.05 -11.19 -8.49
C LEU A 255 34.71 -9.81 -8.59
N GLN A 256 34.04 -8.74 -8.22
CA GLN A 256 34.62 -7.40 -8.26
C GLN A 256 35.79 -7.24 -7.28
N ILE A 257 35.68 -7.82 -6.07
CA ILE A 257 36.74 -7.83 -5.08
C ILE A 257 37.93 -8.63 -5.63
N ALA A 258 37.69 -9.83 -6.17
CA ALA A 258 38.72 -10.68 -6.77
C ALA A 258 39.50 -9.94 -7.88
N MET A 259 38.80 -9.29 -8.81
CA MET A 259 39.44 -8.47 -9.87
C MET A 259 40.30 -7.36 -9.29
N ASN A 260 39.87 -6.68 -8.23
CA ASN A 260 40.62 -5.63 -7.61
C ASN A 260 41.90 -6.15 -6.91
N LEU A 261 41.83 -7.32 -6.26
CA LEU A 261 42.95 -7.96 -5.60
C LEU A 261 43.98 -8.47 -6.63
N ILE A 262 43.53 -9.08 -7.73
CA ILE A 262 44.39 -9.50 -8.86
C ILE A 262 45.13 -8.29 -9.46
N LYS A 263 44.44 -7.17 -9.68
CA LYS A 263 45.08 -5.93 -10.19
C LYS A 263 46.14 -5.36 -9.23
N LYS A 264 45.99 -5.53 -7.93
CA LYS A 264 47.00 -5.10 -6.94
C LYS A 264 48.25 -5.98 -6.93
N GLY A 265 48.11 -7.26 -7.32
CA GLY A 265 49.22 -8.20 -7.49
C GLY A 265 49.95 -8.55 -6.19
N VAL A 266 49.32 -8.43 -5.03
CA VAL A 266 49.93 -8.62 -3.70
C VAL A 266 49.63 -10.00 -3.14
N LEU A 267 48.55 -10.65 -3.58
CA LEU A 267 48.03 -11.92 -3.09
C LEU A 267 48.07 -12.96 -4.20
N ASP A 268 48.25 -14.24 -3.80
CA ASP A 268 48.15 -15.36 -4.73
C ASP A 268 46.69 -15.78 -4.95
N ALA A 269 46.46 -16.73 -5.89
CA ALA A 269 45.13 -17.18 -6.25
C ALA A 269 44.40 -17.85 -5.09
N GLN A 270 45.10 -18.52 -4.21
CA GLN A 270 44.55 -19.21 -3.05
C GLN A 270 44.07 -18.25 -1.99
N GLU A 271 44.93 -17.24 -1.68
CA GLU A 271 44.56 -16.17 -0.74
C GLU A 271 43.36 -15.33 -1.24
N ILE A 272 43.27 -15.07 -2.55
CA ILE A 272 42.15 -14.35 -3.14
C ILE A 272 40.88 -15.20 -3.05
N ALA A 273 40.95 -16.50 -3.29
CA ALA A 273 39.85 -17.43 -3.17
C ALA A 273 39.30 -17.50 -1.74
N GLU A 274 40.18 -17.54 -0.74
CA GLU A 274 39.81 -17.52 0.69
C GLU A 274 39.08 -16.23 1.08
N ILE A 275 39.53 -15.07 0.59
CA ILE A 275 38.93 -13.76 0.90
C ILE A 275 37.58 -13.57 0.22
N THR A 276 37.44 -14.09 -1.01
CA THR A 276 36.25 -13.85 -1.83
C THR A 276 35.23 -14.98 -1.82
N GLU A 277 35.60 -16.11 -1.20
CA GLU A 277 34.79 -17.35 -1.19
C GLU A 277 34.52 -17.91 -2.61
N LEU A 278 35.27 -17.45 -3.61
CA LEU A 278 35.18 -17.95 -4.98
C LEU A 278 36.09 -19.18 -5.19
N PRO A 279 35.71 -20.13 -6.07
CA PRO A 279 36.56 -21.25 -6.42
C PRO A 279 37.94 -20.81 -6.97
N VAL A 280 39.01 -21.43 -6.54
CA VAL A 280 40.38 -21.12 -7.01
C VAL A 280 40.51 -21.25 -8.54
N GLU A 281 39.78 -22.20 -9.14
CA GLU A 281 39.76 -22.36 -10.59
C GLU A 281 39.17 -21.17 -11.32
N GLU A 282 38.20 -20.46 -10.68
CA GLU A 282 37.60 -19.25 -11.23
C GLU A 282 38.58 -18.08 -11.13
N ILE A 283 39.23 -17.93 -9.97
CA ILE A 283 40.30 -16.94 -9.78
C ILE A 283 41.40 -17.13 -10.79
N ASN A 284 41.87 -18.35 -11.01
CA ASN A 284 42.92 -18.64 -11.97
C ASN A 284 42.57 -18.26 -13.42
N LYS A 285 41.27 -18.38 -13.81
CA LYS A 285 40.80 -17.93 -15.13
C LYS A 285 40.80 -16.42 -15.28
N MET A 286 40.73 -15.69 -14.17
CA MET A 286 40.69 -14.21 -14.15
C MET A 286 42.09 -13.60 -14.15
N ILE A 287 43.13 -14.33 -13.76
CA ILE A 287 44.51 -13.89 -13.80
C ILE A 287 45.00 -13.89 -15.25
N PRO A 288 45.44 -12.76 -15.81
CA PRO A 288 45.99 -12.72 -17.16
C PRO A 288 47.16 -13.66 -17.29
N SER A 289 47.10 -14.56 -18.31
CA SER A 289 48.26 -15.35 -18.68
C SER A 289 49.43 -14.38 -18.95
N LYS A 290 50.51 -14.51 -18.19
CA LYS A 290 51.76 -13.88 -18.59
C LYS A 290 52.18 -14.43 -19.93
N GLU A 291 51.90 -13.69 -21.00
CA GLU A 291 52.60 -13.98 -22.28
C GLU A 291 54.10 -13.90 -22.06
N PRO A 292 54.86 -14.81 -22.57
CA PRO A 292 56.31 -14.91 -22.40
C PRO A 292 57.08 -13.77 -23.08
#